data_e0408300491324cd0fdbe012c4497b99
#
_entry.id   e0408300491324cd0fdbe012c4497b99
#
_cell.length_a   1.000
_cell.length_b   1.000
_cell.length_c   1.000
_cell.angle_alpha   90.00
_cell.angle_beta   90.00
_cell.angle_gamma   90.00
#
_symmetry.space_group_name_H-M   'P 1'
#
loop_
_entity.id
_entity.type
_entity.pdbx_description
1 polymer ?
#
loop_
_entity_poly.entity_id
_entity_poly.type
_entity_poly.pdbx_seq_one_letter_code
_entity_poly.pdbx_strand_id
1 'polypeptide(L)'
;CEAAVAAYCGAAHAVGVTSGSDALILALMAEDIGAGDEVITTPYTFFATVGAISRLGAKPVFVDIDPVTFNLDASKLEAAVTPRTKAIIPVHLYGQMADMDAVMGVAKAHGLIVIEDAAQAIGSEWKGRRAGSIGDYGCFSFFPSKNLGCFGDGGMVTMQEEAKAKKSVILRNHGSEPKYYHQLVGGNFRLDALQAAVVTIKLK
;
A
#
# COMPACT_ATOMS: atom_id res chain seq x y z
N CYS A 1 8.40 -13.00 10.30
CA CYS A 1 8.53 -11.96 9.27
C CYS A 1 7.55 -10.82 9.51
N GLU A 2 6.22 -11.05 9.48
CA GLU A 2 5.19 -10.01 9.60
C GLU A 2 5.38 -9.14 10.84
N ALA A 3 5.47 -9.72 12.04
CA ALA A 3 5.69 -8.99 13.28
C ALA A 3 7.00 -8.16 13.27
N ALA A 4 8.06 -8.68 12.65
CA ALA A 4 9.34 -7.96 12.57
C ALA A 4 9.25 -6.75 11.62
N VAL A 5 8.58 -6.90 10.48
CA VAL A 5 8.35 -5.77 9.53
C VAL A 5 7.41 -4.74 10.15
N ALA A 6 6.32 -5.17 10.79
CA ALA A 6 5.42 -4.27 11.50
C ALA A 6 6.17 -3.41 12.53
N ALA A 7 6.95 -4.06 13.40
CA ALA A 7 7.76 -3.36 14.40
C ALA A 7 8.77 -2.40 13.78
N TYR A 8 9.44 -2.83 12.70
CA TYR A 8 10.41 -1.99 11.99
C TYR A 8 9.75 -0.75 11.38
N CYS A 9 8.60 -0.88 10.77
CA CYS A 9 7.87 0.24 10.17
C CYS A 9 7.12 1.11 11.20
N GLY A 10 6.96 0.66 12.45
CA GLY A 10 6.14 1.34 13.44
C GLY A 10 4.64 1.14 13.21
N ALA A 11 4.25 0.06 12.56
CA ALA A 11 2.87 -0.35 12.36
C ALA A 11 2.44 -1.40 13.41
N ALA A 12 1.14 -1.44 13.72
CA ALA A 12 0.60 -2.43 14.66
C ALA A 12 0.51 -3.83 14.02
N HIS A 13 0.21 -3.89 12.73
CA HIS A 13 0.00 -5.12 11.99
C HIS A 13 0.72 -5.11 10.65
N ALA A 14 1.10 -6.29 10.18
CA ALA A 14 1.60 -6.51 8.83
C ALA A 14 1.09 -7.84 8.28
N VAL A 15 0.81 -7.89 6.98
CA VAL A 15 0.32 -9.05 6.25
C VAL A 15 1.23 -9.30 5.06
N GLY A 16 1.94 -10.43 5.04
CA GLY A 16 2.84 -10.81 3.95
C GLY A 16 2.07 -11.23 2.71
N VAL A 17 2.50 -10.72 1.56
CA VAL A 17 1.86 -10.97 0.26
C VAL A 17 2.86 -11.36 -0.82
N THR A 18 2.37 -11.85 -1.95
CA THR A 18 3.18 -12.35 -3.07
C THR A 18 4.04 -11.30 -3.74
N SER A 19 3.63 -10.03 -3.71
CA SER A 19 4.38 -8.93 -4.36
C SER A 19 3.92 -7.56 -3.87
N GLY A 20 4.67 -6.51 -4.18
CA GLY A 20 4.22 -5.13 -3.97
C GLY A 20 2.96 -4.78 -4.78
N SER A 21 2.80 -5.37 -5.96
CA SER A 21 1.58 -5.20 -6.77
C SER A 21 0.35 -5.77 -6.06
N ASP A 22 0.49 -6.98 -5.51
CA ASP A 22 -0.59 -7.62 -4.75
C ASP A 22 -0.83 -6.93 -3.40
N ALA A 23 0.18 -6.26 -2.83
CA ALA A 23 -0.01 -5.41 -1.66
C ALA A 23 -0.98 -4.25 -1.95
N LEU A 24 -0.79 -3.54 -3.07
CA LEU A 24 -1.69 -2.46 -3.50
C LEU A 24 -3.10 -2.98 -3.82
N ILE A 25 -3.19 -4.10 -4.55
CA ILE A 25 -4.48 -4.74 -4.86
C ILE A 25 -5.20 -5.14 -3.58
N LEU A 26 -4.51 -5.78 -2.65
CA LEU A 26 -5.10 -6.23 -1.38
C LEU A 26 -5.61 -5.07 -0.53
N ALA A 27 -4.86 -3.96 -0.44
CA ALA A 27 -5.28 -2.78 0.28
C ALA A 27 -6.55 -2.15 -0.32
N LEU A 28 -6.61 -2.02 -1.66
CA LEU A 28 -7.80 -1.54 -2.37
C LEU A 28 -8.99 -2.47 -2.19
N MET A 29 -8.80 -3.80 -2.28
CA MET A 29 -9.85 -4.80 -2.04
C MET A 29 -10.36 -4.76 -0.59
N ALA A 30 -9.49 -4.50 0.38
CA ALA A 30 -9.87 -4.42 1.79
C ALA A 30 -10.79 -3.23 2.07
N GLU A 31 -10.74 -2.19 1.26
CA GLU A 31 -11.60 -1.01 1.32
C GLU A 31 -12.77 -1.06 0.31
N ASP A 32 -13.01 -2.24 -0.29
CA ASP A 32 -14.08 -2.48 -1.27
C ASP A 32 -14.07 -1.50 -2.46
N ILE A 33 -12.89 -0.98 -2.83
CA ILE A 33 -12.70 -0.03 -3.93
C ILE A 33 -12.77 -0.77 -5.26
N GLY A 34 -13.62 -0.28 -6.16
CA GLY A 34 -13.87 -0.95 -7.44
C GLY A 34 -14.54 -0.06 -8.49
N ALA A 35 -15.33 -0.70 -9.34
CA ALA A 35 -15.99 -0.02 -10.47
C ALA A 35 -16.90 1.14 -10.01
N GLY A 36 -16.68 2.32 -10.57
CA GLY A 36 -17.38 3.55 -10.21
C GLY A 36 -16.62 4.46 -9.26
N ASP A 37 -15.64 3.91 -8.54
CA ASP A 37 -14.79 4.68 -7.63
C ASP A 37 -13.61 5.33 -8.35
N GLU A 38 -13.10 6.41 -7.78
CA GLU A 38 -11.89 7.10 -8.22
C GLU A 38 -10.81 7.02 -7.15
N VAL A 39 -9.57 6.77 -7.60
CA VAL A 39 -8.38 6.74 -6.73
C VAL A 39 -7.36 7.74 -7.26
N ILE A 40 -6.99 8.72 -6.43
CA ILE A 40 -6.00 9.73 -6.80
C ILE A 40 -4.59 9.15 -6.64
N THR A 41 -3.74 9.35 -7.63
CA THR A 41 -2.31 9.00 -7.60
C THR A 41 -1.52 9.90 -8.57
N THR A 42 -0.24 9.60 -8.76
CA THR A 42 0.63 10.33 -9.70
C THR A 42 0.86 9.54 -10.99
N PRO A 43 1.04 10.18 -12.15
CA PRO A 43 1.42 9.50 -13.39
C PRO A 43 2.90 9.08 -13.40
N TYR A 44 3.75 9.67 -12.56
CA TYR A 44 5.17 9.36 -12.49
C TYR A 44 5.45 8.34 -11.38
N THR A 45 5.27 7.08 -11.71
CA THR A 45 5.41 5.94 -10.80
C THR A 45 5.71 4.67 -11.59
N PHE A 46 5.98 3.56 -10.90
CA PHE A 46 5.96 2.25 -11.52
C PHE A 46 4.53 1.86 -11.87
N PHE A 47 4.34 1.16 -12.99
CA PHE A 47 3.03 0.81 -13.53
C PHE A 47 2.09 0.13 -12.51
N ALA A 48 2.64 -0.62 -11.54
CA ALA A 48 1.84 -1.37 -10.57
C ALA A 48 0.85 -0.50 -9.77
N THR A 49 1.21 0.75 -9.46
CA THR A 49 0.33 1.68 -8.73
C THR A 49 -0.99 1.88 -9.48
N VAL A 50 -0.89 2.23 -10.76
CA VAL A 50 -2.05 2.47 -11.62
C VAL A 50 -2.72 1.16 -12.03
N GLY A 51 -1.91 0.13 -12.28
CA GLY A 51 -2.36 -1.20 -12.64
C GLY A 51 -3.25 -1.83 -11.56
N ALA A 52 -2.94 -1.65 -10.27
CA ALA A 52 -3.75 -2.13 -9.16
C ALA A 52 -5.14 -1.49 -9.14
N ILE A 53 -5.20 -0.17 -9.33
CA ILE A 53 -6.47 0.59 -9.41
C ILE A 53 -7.32 0.09 -10.57
N SER A 54 -6.73 0.07 -11.77
CA SER A 54 -7.44 -0.30 -13.00
C SER A 54 -7.90 -1.76 -13.00
N ARG A 55 -7.12 -2.67 -12.40
CA ARG A 55 -7.45 -4.09 -12.30
C ARG A 55 -8.73 -4.35 -11.50
N LEU A 56 -9.02 -3.52 -10.52
CA LEU A 56 -10.26 -3.60 -9.74
C LEU A 56 -11.44 -2.84 -10.38
N GLY A 57 -11.23 -2.23 -11.55
CA GLY A 57 -12.25 -1.47 -12.24
C GLY A 57 -12.44 -0.04 -11.73
N ALA A 58 -11.67 0.39 -10.75
CA ALA A 58 -11.64 1.78 -10.31
C ALA A 58 -10.91 2.66 -11.33
N LYS A 59 -11.21 3.95 -11.32
CA LYS A 59 -10.61 4.93 -12.21
C LYS A 59 -9.43 5.63 -11.54
N PRO A 60 -8.20 5.54 -12.08
CA PRO A 60 -7.09 6.37 -11.61
C PRO A 60 -7.34 7.84 -12.00
N VAL A 61 -7.15 8.74 -11.03
CA VAL A 61 -7.16 10.18 -11.22
C VAL A 61 -5.75 10.68 -10.98
N PHE A 62 -5.15 11.32 -11.97
CA PHE A 62 -3.76 11.73 -11.90
C PHE A 62 -3.61 13.16 -11.37
N VAL A 63 -2.75 13.31 -10.39
CA VAL A 63 -2.19 14.57 -9.93
C VAL A 63 -0.72 14.59 -10.31
N ASP A 64 -0.28 15.64 -10.99
CA ASP A 64 1.09 15.77 -11.47
C ASP A 64 2.08 15.84 -10.30
N ILE A 65 3.35 15.64 -10.61
CA ILE A 65 4.43 15.68 -9.62
C ILE A 65 4.87 17.11 -9.32
N ASP A 66 5.43 17.29 -8.15
CA ASP A 66 6.28 18.41 -7.82
C ASP A 66 7.61 18.27 -8.58
N PRO A 67 8.07 19.29 -9.31
CA PRO A 67 9.24 19.17 -10.19
C PRO A 67 10.58 19.06 -9.43
N VAL A 68 10.60 19.29 -8.14
CA VAL A 68 11.78 19.19 -7.29
C VAL A 68 11.89 17.82 -6.62
N THR A 69 10.77 17.35 -6.06
CA THR A 69 10.74 16.09 -5.30
C THR A 69 10.39 14.88 -6.16
N PHE A 70 9.76 15.09 -7.32
CA PHE A 70 9.19 14.06 -8.21
C PHE A 70 8.07 13.23 -7.56
N ASN A 71 7.67 13.56 -6.34
CA ASN A 71 6.50 12.99 -5.70
C ASN A 71 5.23 13.77 -6.09
N LEU A 72 4.08 13.18 -5.83
CA LEU A 72 2.77 13.79 -6.05
C LEU A 72 2.73 15.21 -5.47
N ASP A 73 2.35 16.21 -6.28
CA ASP A 73 2.18 17.59 -5.85
C ASP A 73 0.94 17.73 -4.98
N ALA A 74 1.13 17.68 -3.68
CA ALA A 74 0.03 17.70 -2.72
C ALA A 74 -0.80 19.00 -2.77
N SER A 75 -0.26 20.10 -3.29
CA SER A 75 -1.00 21.37 -3.47
C SER A 75 -2.14 21.25 -4.49
N LYS A 76 -2.10 20.24 -5.36
CA LYS A 76 -3.10 20.00 -6.42
C LYS A 76 -4.14 18.94 -6.00
N LEU A 77 -3.97 18.29 -4.84
CA LEU A 77 -4.86 17.20 -4.41
C LEU A 77 -6.31 17.64 -4.26
N GLU A 78 -6.54 18.76 -3.59
CA GLU A 78 -7.89 19.27 -3.30
C GLU A 78 -8.73 19.43 -4.58
N ALA A 79 -8.12 19.94 -5.64
CA ALA A 79 -8.78 20.14 -6.93
C ALA A 79 -9.10 18.84 -7.68
N ALA A 80 -8.46 17.74 -7.31
CA ALA A 80 -8.67 16.42 -7.92
C ALA A 80 -9.76 15.59 -7.21
N VAL A 81 -10.20 16.01 -6.03
CA VAL A 81 -11.22 15.29 -5.26
C VAL A 81 -12.60 15.47 -5.92
N THR A 82 -13.31 14.36 -6.06
CA THR A 82 -14.70 14.31 -6.55
C THR A 82 -15.56 13.49 -5.59
N PRO A 83 -16.90 13.51 -5.71
CA PRO A 83 -17.76 12.64 -4.90
C PRO A 83 -17.51 11.13 -5.09
N ARG A 84 -16.78 10.73 -6.13
CA ARG A 84 -16.40 9.33 -6.38
C ARG A 84 -15.02 8.98 -5.85
N THR A 85 -14.24 9.96 -5.39
CA THR A 85 -12.92 9.70 -4.82
C THR A 85 -13.05 8.90 -3.53
N LYS A 86 -12.33 7.79 -3.42
CA LYS A 86 -12.32 6.89 -2.26
C LYS A 86 -10.96 6.83 -1.58
N ALA A 87 -9.88 6.96 -2.35
CA ALA A 87 -8.54 6.85 -1.82
C ALA A 87 -7.55 7.77 -2.52
N ILE A 88 -6.43 8.00 -1.83
CA ILE A 88 -5.21 8.61 -2.36
C ILE A 88 -4.10 7.57 -2.22
N ILE A 89 -3.34 7.35 -3.30
CA ILE A 89 -2.12 6.53 -3.28
C ILE A 89 -0.91 7.44 -3.52
N PRO A 90 -0.32 8.04 -2.47
CA PRO A 90 0.97 8.69 -2.59
C PRO A 90 2.04 7.64 -2.83
N VAL A 91 3.00 7.95 -3.72
CA VAL A 91 4.15 7.09 -4.00
C VAL A 91 5.38 7.70 -3.36
N HIS A 92 6.12 6.93 -2.57
CA HIS A 92 7.40 7.35 -1.98
C HIS A 92 8.54 7.01 -2.93
N LEU A 93 8.61 7.79 -4.00
CA LEU A 93 9.46 7.48 -5.15
C LEU A 93 10.95 7.53 -4.78
N TYR A 94 11.69 6.51 -5.19
CA TYR A 94 13.14 6.36 -4.96
C TYR A 94 13.55 6.44 -3.47
N GLY A 95 12.62 6.15 -2.55
CA GLY A 95 12.88 6.22 -1.12
C GLY A 95 12.65 7.60 -0.51
N GLN A 96 12.20 8.58 -1.28
CA GLN A 96 11.81 9.89 -0.77
C GLN A 96 10.32 9.91 -0.43
N MET A 97 10.00 10.26 0.83
CA MET A 97 8.60 10.36 1.26
C MET A 97 7.86 11.49 0.53
N ALA A 98 6.62 11.23 0.13
CA ALA A 98 5.69 12.28 -0.27
C ALA A 98 5.38 13.21 0.93
N ASP A 99 4.84 14.40 0.68
CA ASP A 99 4.37 15.29 1.75
C ASP A 99 3.14 14.69 2.43
N MET A 100 3.40 13.85 3.42
CA MET A 100 2.34 13.10 4.11
C MET A 100 1.45 14.00 4.98
N ASP A 101 1.92 15.15 5.44
CA ASP A 101 1.05 16.05 6.21
C ASP A 101 -0.03 16.65 5.31
N ALA A 102 0.35 17.10 4.11
CA ALA A 102 -0.60 17.62 3.14
C ALA A 102 -1.55 16.54 2.61
N VAL A 103 -1.03 15.34 2.28
CA VAL A 103 -1.84 14.20 1.84
C VAL A 103 -2.87 13.82 2.91
N MET A 104 -2.44 13.63 4.16
CA MET A 104 -3.33 13.27 5.27
C MET A 104 -4.32 14.38 5.60
N GLY A 105 -3.93 15.65 5.42
CA GLY A 105 -4.82 16.80 5.57
C GLY A 105 -6.02 16.74 4.64
N VAL A 106 -5.77 16.54 3.34
CA VAL A 106 -6.83 16.39 2.34
C VAL A 106 -7.65 15.13 2.59
N ALA A 107 -6.99 14.00 2.84
CA ALA A 107 -7.68 12.74 3.11
C ALA A 107 -8.64 12.86 4.29
N LYS A 108 -8.23 13.47 5.38
CA LYS A 108 -9.07 13.69 6.57
C LYS A 108 -10.25 14.62 6.29
N ALA A 109 -10.04 15.68 5.51
CA ALA A 109 -11.09 16.64 5.16
C ALA A 109 -12.23 15.99 4.34
N HIS A 110 -11.89 15.01 3.52
CA HIS A 110 -12.83 14.35 2.60
C HIS A 110 -13.17 12.89 2.98
N GLY A 111 -12.66 12.38 4.10
CA GLY A 111 -12.90 11.00 4.53
C GLY A 111 -12.32 9.96 3.57
N LEU A 112 -11.14 10.23 2.98
CA LEU A 112 -10.48 9.37 2.01
C LEU A 112 -9.50 8.42 2.69
N ILE A 113 -9.36 7.23 2.15
CA ILE A 113 -8.35 6.24 2.54
C ILE A 113 -6.98 6.63 1.96
N VAL A 114 -5.92 6.47 2.74
CA VAL A 114 -4.54 6.70 2.27
C VAL A 114 -3.78 5.37 2.23
N ILE A 115 -3.32 5.00 1.02
CA ILE A 115 -2.53 3.80 0.78
C ILE A 115 -1.14 4.24 0.33
N GLU A 116 -0.14 4.12 1.21
CA GLU A 116 1.24 4.48 0.89
C GLU A 116 1.83 3.43 -0.07
N ASP A 117 2.17 3.81 -1.30
CA ASP A 117 3.03 2.98 -2.15
C ASP A 117 4.48 3.20 -1.72
N ALA A 118 4.92 2.36 -0.79
CA ALA A 118 6.25 2.35 -0.21
C ALA A 118 7.15 1.26 -0.82
N ALA A 119 6.86 0.80 -2.04
CA ALA A 119 7.60 -0.27 -2.72
C ALA A 119 9.09 0.02 -2.91
N GLN A 120 9.53 1.26 -2.75
CA GLN A 120 10.92 1.71 -2.86
C GLN A 120 11.41 2.41 -1.58
N ALA A 121 10.66 2.39 -0.47
CA ALA A 121 10.85 3.33 0.62
C ALA A 121 10.87 2.69 2.03
N ILE A 122 11.09 1.37 2.13
CA ILE A 122 11.21 0.76 3.46
C ILE A 122 12.37 1.41 4.24
N GLY A 123 12.09 1.89 5.45
CA GLY A 123 13.04 2.61 6.29
C GLY A 123 13.09 4.13 6.06
N SER A 124 12.46 4.66 5.02
CA SER A 124 12.32 6.12 4.84
C SER A 124 11.41 6.71 5.91
N GLU A 125 11.65 7.97 6.26
CA GLU A 125 10.91 8.64 7.34
C GLU A 125 10.36 10.00 6.91
N TRP A 126 9.17 10.32 7.38
CA TRP A 126 8.55 11.64 7.36
C TRP A 126 8.34 12.12 8.79
N LYS A 127 9.11 13.13 9.20
CA LYS A 127 9.05 13.72 10.56
C LYS A 127 9.10 12.67 11.68
N GLY A 128 10.02 11.70 11.54
CA GLY A 128 10.23 10.64 12.53
C GLY A 128 9.25 9.47 12.47
N ARG A 129 8.32 9.46 11.51
CA ARG A 129 7.42 8.32 11.25
C ARG A 129 7.86 7.61 9.98
N ARG A 130 8.00 6.29 10.04
CA ARG A 130 8.45 5.50 8.90
C ARG A 130 7.36 5.30 7.85
N ALA A 131 7.78 5.15 6.60
CA ALA A 131 6.92 4.76 5.51
C ALA A 131 6.11 3.51 5.88
N GLY A 132 4.83 3.51 5.51
CA GLY A 132 3.88 2.43 5.82
C GLY A 132 3.28 2.49 7.23
N SER A 133 3.51 3.57 7.99
CA SER A 133 2.90 3.77 9.31
C SER A 133 2.04 5.03 9.40
N ILE A 134 1.90 5.79 8.32
CA ILE A 134 1.28 7.11 8.32
C ILE A 134 -0.14 7.05 7.78
N GLY A 135 -0.31 6.43 6.62
CA GLY A 135 -1.61 6.19 6.02
C GLY A 135 -2.38 5.04 6.66
N ASP A 136 -3.51 4.67 6.07
CA ASP A 136 -4.31 3.53 6.48
C ASP A 136 -3.61 2.20 6.16
N TYR A 137 -2.89 2.18 5.04
CA TYR A 137 -2.10 1.04 4.57
C TYR A 137 -0.74 1.50 4.07
N GLY A 138 0.29 0.68 4.31
CA GLY A 138 1.60 0.81 3.67
C GLY A 138 1.90 -0.43 2.82
N CYS A 139 2.23 -0.25 1.55
CA CYS A 139 2.47 -1.32 0.59
C CYS A 139 3.94 -1.41 0.22
N PHE A 140 4.57 -2.55 0.52
CA PHE A 140 5.99 -2.80 0.29
C PHE A 140 6.22 -3.91 -0.73
N SER A 141 7.31 -3.77 -1.48
CA SER A 141 7.81 -4.80 -2.38
C SER A 141 9.13 -5.36 -1.86
N PHE A 142 9.25 -6.67 -1.88
CA PHE A 142 10.50 -7.38 -1.60
C PHE A 142 11.10 -8.02 -2.84
N PHE A 143 10.74 -7.52 -4.04
CA PHE A 143 11.39 -7.93 -5.28
C PHE A 143 12.93 -7.84 -5.13
N PRO A 144 13.72 -8.75 -5.72
CA PRO A 144 15.17 -8.89 -5.41
C PRO A 144 15.99 -7.61 -5.49
N SER A 145 15.64 -6.67 -6.38
CA SER A 145 16.35 -5.39 -6.54
C SER A 145 15.90 -4.28 -5.59
N LYS A 146 14.91 -4.53 -4.73
CA LYS A 146 14.42 -3.53 -3.76
C LYS A 146 15.37 -3.40 -2.57
N ASN A 147 15.24 -2.29 -1.82
CA ASN A 147 16.05 -2.00 -0.62
C ASN A 147 16.09 -3.17 0.35
N LEU A 148 14.96 -3.83 0.57
CA LEU A 148 14.84 -5.09 1.30
C LEU A 148 14.28 -6.14 0.33
N GLY A 149 15.16 -6.78 -0.46
CA GLY A 149 14.77 -7.80 -1.44
C GLY A 149 14.88 -9.21 -0.90
N CYS A 150 13.92 -10.08 -1.22
CA CYS A 150 14.01 -11.52 -1.04
C CYS A 150 14.63 -12.20 -2.29
N PHE A 151 14.59 -13.53 -2.39
CA PHE A 151 15.20 -14.29 -3.51
C PHE A 151 14.23 -14.53 -4.67
N GLY A 152 13.09 -13.90 -4.65
CA GLY A 152 12.05 -13.96 -5.67
C GLY A 152 11.02 -12.87 -5.40
N ASP A 153 9.76 -13.12 -5.74
CA ASP A 153 8.69 -12.19 -5.46
C ASP A 153 8.28 -12.21 -3.98
N GLY A 154 7.93 -11.06 -3.45
CA GLY A 154 7.44 -10.86 -2.11
C GLY A 154 6.97 -9.43 -1.88
N GLY A 155 6.12 -9.26 -0.89
CA GLY A 155 5.62 -7.96 -0.48
C GLY A 155 5.01 -8.02 0.92
N MET A 156 4.58 -6.86 1.40
CA MET A 156 3.95 -6.70 2.70
C MET A 156 2.94 -5.57 2.65
N VAL A 157 1.84 -5.74 3.37
CA VAL A 157 0.92 -4.64 3.69
C VAL A 157 0.99 -4.38 5.19
N THR A 158 1.22 -3.12 5.57
CA THR A 158 1.20 -2.68 6.98
C THR A 158 -0.05 -1.86 7.26
N MET A 159 -0.53 -1.86 8.50
CA MET A 159 -1.69 -1.10 8.93
C MET A 159 -1.73 -0.98 10.46
N GLN A 160 -2.54 -0.03 10.97
CA GLN A 160 -2.71 0.19 12.40
C GLN A 160 -3.94 -0.53 12.96
N GLU A 161 -4.99 -0.72 12.16
CA GLU A 161 -6.27 -1.25 12.62
C GLU A 161 -6.34 -2.77 12.50
N GLU A 162 -6.69 -3.44 13.62
CA GLU A 162 -6.85 -4.91 13.66
C GLU A 162 -7.93 -5.41 12.69
N ALA A 163 -9.03 -4.67 12.52
CA ALA A 163 -10.10 -5.05 11.61
C ALA A 163 -9.63 -5.09 10.14
N LYS A 164 -8.80 -4.10 9.73
CA LYS A 164 -8.19 -4.06 8.41
C LYS A 164 -7.20 -5.23 8.22
N ALA A 165 -6.44 -5.55 9.24
CA ALA A 165 -5.51 -6.68 9.22
C ALA A 165 -6.25 -8.02 9.06
N LYS A 166 -7.31 -8.25 9.81
CA LYS A 166 -8.15 -9.46 9.70
C LYS A 166 -8.74 -9.60 8.30
N LYS A 167 -9.37 -8.53 7.78
CA LYS A 167 -9.93 -8.53 6.41
C LYS A 167 -8.86 -8.84 5.37
N SER A 168 -7.67 -8.25 5.50
CA SER A 168 -6.54 -8.52 4.61
C SER A 168 -6.07 -9.97 4.66
N VAL A 169 -6.01 -10.60 5.83
CA VAL A 169 -5.66 -12.03 5.98
C VAL A 169 -6.70 -12.93 5.30
N ILE A 170 -7.99 -12.62 5.45
CA ILE A 170 -9.08 -13.36 4.79
C ILE A 170 -8.95 -13.25 3.27
N LEU A 171 -8.82 -12.03 2.74
CA LEU A 171 -8.67 -11.77 1.30
C LEU A 171 -7.42 -12.44 0.71
N ARG A 172 -6.27 -12.41 1.41
CA ARG A 172 -5.02 -13.09 1.05
C ARG A 172 -5.19 -14.60 0.86
N ASN A 173 -6.14 -15.21 1.53
CA ASN A 173 -6.41 -16.64 1.53
C ASN A 173 -7.73 -16.98 0.82
N HIS A 174 -7.97 -16.43 -0.36
CA HIS A 174 -9.17 -16.66 -1.18
C HIS A 174 -10.49 -16.23 -0.49
N GLY A 175 -10.43 -15.29 0.46
CA GLY A 175 -11.63 -14.87 1.21
C GLY A 175 -12.16 -15.92 2.22
N SER A 176 -11.29 -16.85 2.63
CA SER A 176 -11.71 -18.02 3.44
C SER A 176 -11.41 -17.81 4.93
N GLU A 177 -12.46 -17.87 5.75
CA GLU A 177 -12.41 -17.97 7.22
C GLU A 177 -13.72 -18.56 7.77
N PRO A 178 -13.72 -19.71 8.48
CA PRO A 178 -12.59 -20.65 8.61
C PRO A 178 -12.25 -21.33 7.27
N LYS A 179 -11.17 -22.11 7.25
CA LYS A 179 -10.67 -22.78 6.02
C LYS A 179 -11.82 -23.49 5.28
N TYR A 180 -11.90 -23.28 3.96
CA TYR A 180 -12.93 -23.77 3.02
C TYR A 180 -14.29 -23.06 3.10
N TYR A 181 -14.48 -22.09 3.98
CA TYR A 181 -15.69 -21.26 3.99
C TYR A 181 -15.33 -19.87 3.45
N HIS A 182 -15.70 -19.59 2.21
CA HIS A 182 -15.33 -18.35 1.51
C HIS A 182 -16.40 -17.29 1.76
N GLN A 183 -16.04 -16.28 2.57
CA GLN A 183 -16.93 -15.17 2.92
C GLN A 183 -16.78 -13.99 1.94
N LEU A 184 -15.61 -13.87 1.32
CA LEU A 184 -15.24 -12.80 0.38
C LEU A 184 -14.61 -13.40 -0.88
N VAL A 185 -14.59 -12.63 -1.96
CA VAL A 185 -13.81 -12.98 -3.15
C VAL A 185 -12.39 -12.45 -2.94
N GLY A 186 -11.47 -13.34 -2.61
CA GLY A 186 -10.07 -13.05 -2.41
C GLY A 186 -9.18 -13.76 -3.44
N GLY A 187 -7.88 -13.83 -3.16
CA GLY A 187 -6.91 -14.49 -4.02
C GLY A 187 -5.86 -15.30 -3.26
N ASN A 188 -4.99 -15.96 -3.97
CA ASN A 188 -3.77 -16.52 -3.41
C ASN A 188 -2.68 -15.43 -3.44
N PHE A 189 -2.65 -14.62 -2.40
CA PHE A 189 -1.67 -13.54 -2.28
C PHE A 189 -0.64 -13.80 -1.17
N ARG A 190 -0.37 -15.03 -0.84
CA ARG A 190 0.50 -15.41 0.29
C ARG A 190 1.99 -15.19 -0.02
N LEU A 191 2.73 -14.64 0.93
CA LEU A 191 4.19 -14.63 0.92
C LEU A 191 4.71 -16.05 1.23
N ASP A 192 5.59 -16.57 0.40
CA ASP A 192 6.24 -17.85 0.64
C ASP A 192 7.12 -17.84 1.89
N ALA A 193 7.08 -18.94 2.65
CA ALA A 193 7.85 -19.07 3.89
C ALA A 193 9.37 -18.93 3.67
N LEU A 194 9.90 -19.39 2.54
CA LEU A 194 11.31 -19.23 2.17
C LEU A 194 11.66 -17.74 1.98
N GLN A 195 10.82 -16.99 1.26
CA GLN A 195 11.01 -15.55 1.08
C GLN A 195 10.87 -14.79 2.40
N ALA A 196 9.91 -15.16 3.24
CA ALA A 196 9.74 -14.59 4.57
C ALA A 196 10.98 -14.81 5.47
N ALA A 197 11.62 -15.95 5.37
CA ALA A 197 12.87 -16.23 6.11
C ALA A 197 14.01 -15.31 5.65
N VAL A 198 14.18 -15.13 4.33
CA VAL A 198 15.18 -14.22 3.74
C VAL A 198 14.95 -12.79 4.22
N VAL A 199 13.71 -12.29 4.10
CA VAL A 199 13.34 -10.92 4.55
C VAL A 199 13.65 -10.76 6.04
N THR A 200 13.30 -11.74 6.88
CA THR A 200 13.54 -11.67 8.33
C THR A 200 15.04 -11.57 8.68
N ILE A 201 15.89 -12.29 7.95
CA ILE A 201 17.35 -12.25 8.15
C ILE A 201 17.93 -10.90 7.72
N LYS A 202 17.47 -10.37 6.60
CA LYS A 202 17.99 -9.12 6.00
C LYS A 202 17.47 -7.84 6.67
N LEU A 203 16.38 -7.92 7.43
CA LEU A 203 15.79 -6.79 8.14
C LEU A 203 16.59 -6.33 9.37
N LYS A 204 17.63 -7.06 9.78
CA LYS A 204 18.45 -6.80 10.98
C LYS A 204 19.40 -5.62 10.78
#